data_4a2ad38e9e1670d468267fccbb7931e7
#
_entry.id   4a2ad38e9e1670d468267fccbb7931e7
#
_cell.length_a   1.000
_cell.length_b   1.000
_cell.length_c   1.000
_cell.angle_alpha   90.00
_cell.angle_beta   90.00
_cell.angle_gamma   90.00
#
_symmetry.space_group_name_H-M   'P 1'
#
loop_
_entity.id
_entity.type
_entity.pdbx_description
1 polymer ?
#
loop_
_entity_poly.entity_id
_entity_poly.type
_entity_poly.pdbx_seq_one_letter_code
_entity_poly.pdbx_strand_id
1 'polypeptide(L)'
;MGTQGGIFSSVTQVVHASKQAFHIYQKLSLRERKQLIQAIREGLRGYCLEFAALACEETGMGKAEDKAIKIKLALEETPGPEDLITGTTQGENGIVLTEPFPYGVVCAIHPSTNPCETLINNTISLLSAGNVVIHCPHPRAMEVSKYITKVMNKIILDKFGICNLITTPDTCSLSYLNEIMNHPDVELILSTGGSDAARSALACGKKVISAGPANPTFVVDETADIDRAAYCIHKGASFDHNITCTSEKNVIIVGSALPAFREALERLNVYYVDSVGEMLQLSKILLTEDMEVNRQYGGKSADEILKDAGIYTNRSYDLIAVETVKIHPFVTQEILAPLITVVKASNFESALQIAVDAEQGYHHTAGIHSRDTERLRQAAKAFRTTIFVKNGCSLDGIGICGVGATSFTIANITGEGAITAKDLVRRRRCVYVETLCSYT
;
A
#
# COMPACT_ATOMS: atom_id res chain seq x y z
N MET A 1 -7.62 28.04 22.16
CA MET A 1 -6.34 28.00 21.45
C MET A 1 -6.62 27.61 20.02
N GLY A 2 -6.29 28.46 19.05
CA GLY A 2 -6.68 28.29 17.65
C GLY A 2 -6.11 27.00 17.08
N THR A 3 -6.97 26.16 16.58
CA THR A 3 -6.62 24.95 15.88
C THR A 3 -5.96 25.31 14.55
N GLN A 4 -4.68 25.05 14.42
CA GLN A 4 -3.94 25.24 13.16
C GLN A 4 -4.27 24.13 12.13
N GLY A 5 -5.55 23.72 12.03
CA GLY A 5 -5.97 22.67 11.09
C GLY A 5 -5.37 21.30 11.37
N GLY A 6 -4.98 20.99 12.62
CA GLY A 6 -4.37 19.71 13.01
C GLY A 6 -2.85 19.64 12.84
N ILE A 7 -2.16 20.77 12.59
CA ILE A 7 -0.70 20.81 12.39
C ILE A 7 -0.02 21.39 13.62
N PHE A 8 1.05 20.75 14.08
CA PHE A 8 1.74 21.09 15.32
C PHE A 8 3.26 21.09 15.16
N SER A 9 3.93 22.01 15.85
CA SER A 9 5.39 22.17 15.78
C SER A 9 6.16 21.32 16.82
N SER A 10 5.47 20.71 17.81
CA SER A 10 6.13 19.87 18.81
C SER A 10 5.39 18.57 19.07
N VAL A 11 6.13 17.52 19.43
CA VAL A 11 5.57 16.19 19.79
C VAL A 11 4.60 16.29 20.95
N THR A 12 4.95 17.02 22.00
CA THR A 12 4.08 17.20 23.17
C THR A 12 2.73 17.82 22.78
N GLN A 13 2.73 18.81 21.89
CA GLN A 13 1.49 19.46 21.45
C GLN A 13 0.63 18.54 20.59
N VAL A 14 1.22 17.85 19.61
CA VAL A 14 0.46 16.96 18.70
C VAL A 14 -0.14 15.79 19.47
N VAL A 15 0.61 15.14 20.36
CA VAL A 15 0.11 14.02 21.16
C VAL A 15 -0.97 14.47 22.15
N HIS A 16 -0.74 15.60 22.84
CA HIS A 16 -1.73 16.14 23.77
C HIS A 16 -3.06 16.49 23.08
N ALA A 17 -3.00 17.18 21.92
CA ALA A 17 -4.18 17.52 21.15
C ALA A 17 -4.92 16.27 20.67
N SER A 18 -4.21 15.27 20.17
CA SER A 18 -4.78 13.98 19.75
C SER A 18 -5.44 13.23 20.93
N LYS A 19 -4.79 13.22 22.09
CA LYS A 19 -5.36 12.59 23.29
C LYS A 19 -6.66 13.27 23.76
N GLN A 20 -6.71 14.60 23.74
CA GLN A 20 -7.93 15.34 24.04
C GLN A 20 -9.04 15.04 23.02
N ALA A 21 -8.70 14.99 21.74
CA ALA A 21 -9.63 14.64 20.68
C ALA A 21 -10.17 13.21 20.85
N PHE A 22 -9.31 12.25 21.23
CA PHE A 22 -9.73 10.88 21.52
C PHE A 22 -10.76 10.81 22.65
N HIS A 23 -10.60 11.55 23.75
CA HIS A 23 -11.57 11.59 24.85
C HIS A 23 -12.97 12.09 24.43
N ILE A 24 -13.05 12.91 23.39
CA ILE A 24 -14.32 13.33 22.79
C ILE A 24 -14.84 12.23 21.84
N TYR A 25 -13.96 11.76 20.94
CA TYR A 25 -14.30 10.85 19.86
C TYR A 25 -14.80 9.47 20.34
N GLN A 26 -14.20 8.93 21.40
CA GLN A 26 -14.61 7.63 21.96
C GLN A 26 -16.08 7.60 22.44
N LYS A 27 -16.72 8.75 22.64
CA LYS A 27 -18.12 8.87 23.05
C LYS A 27 -19.10 8.75 21.88
N LEU A 28 -18.60 8.86 20.63
CA LEU A 28 -19.42 8.76 19.45
C LEU A 28 -19.85 7.31 19.22
N SER A 29 -21.14 7.13 18.94
CA SER A 29 -21.70 5.86 18.50
C SER A 29 -21.16 5.45 17.12
N LEU A 30 -21.29 4.18 16.76
CA LEU A 30 -20.94 3.69 15.40
C LEU A 30 -21.71 4.43 14.30
N ARG A 31 -22.96 4.83 14.58
CA ARG A 31 -23.77 5.63 13.64
C ARG A 31 -23.15 7.00 13.39
N GLU A 32 -22.74 7.70 14.42
CA GLU A 32 -22.11 9.01 14.31
C GLU A 32 -20.73 8.91 13.61
N ARG A 33 -19.96 7.87 13.92
CA ARG A 33 -18.69 7.59 13.19
C ARG A 33 -18.95 7.35 11.69
N LYS A 34 -20.00 6.58 11.35
CA LYS A 34 -20.37 6.35 9.95
C LYS A 34 -20.73 7.66 9.25
N GLN A 35 -21.46 8.56 9.91
CA GLN A 35 -21.81 9.88 9.39
C GLN A 35 -20.55 10.75 9.20
N LEU A 36 -19.58 10.68 10.12
CA LEU A 36 -18.33 11.40 10.04
C LEU A 36 -17.47 10.90 8.85
N ILE A 37 -17.33 9.59 8.68
CA ILE A 37 -16.62 9.01 7.53
C ILE A 37 -17.28 9.41 6.21
N GLN A 38 -18.62 9.35 6.15
CA GLN A 38 -19.37 9.79 4.97
C GLN A 38 -19.14 11.28 4.65
N ALA A 39 -19.07 12.13 5.68
CA ALA A 39 -18.79 13.55 5.50
C ALA A 39 -17.37 13.80 4.94
N ILE A 40 -16.37 13.03 5.39
CA ILE A 40 -15.01 13.09 4.84
C ILE A 40 -15.04 12.68 3.36
N ARG A 41 -15.70 11.56 3.01
CA ARG A 41 -15.80 11.09 1.62
C ARG A 41 -16.41 12.14 0.70
N GLU A 42 -17.55 12.69 1.08
CA GLU A 42 -18.25 13.72 0.32
C GLU A 42 -17.42 15.00 0.17
N GLY A 43 -16.81 15.43 1.25
CA GLY A 43 -16.04 16.68 1.28
C GLY A 43 -14.73 16.60 0.50
N LEU A 44 -14.12 15.41 0.35
CA LEU A 44 -12.86 15.25 -0.37
C LEU A 44 -13.02 14.93 -1.86
N ARG A 45 -14.21 14.53 -2.33
CA ARG A 45 -14.41 14.12 -3.74
C ARG A 45 -13.89 15.10 -4.76
N GLY A 46 -14.08 16.39 -4.52
CA GLY A 46 -13.64 17.46 -5.41
C GLY A 46 -12.14 17.71 -5.43
N TYR A 47 -11.39 17.16 -4.47
CA TYR A 47 -9.97 17.41 -4.30
C TYR A 47 -9.05 16.33 -4.91
N CYS A 48 -9.58 15.21 -5.41
CA CYS A 48 -8.75 14.06 -5.82
C CYS A 48 -7.68 14.42 -6.88
N LEU A 49 -8.03 15.21 -7.89
CA LEU A 49 -7.08 15.66 -8.92
C LEU A 49 -6.07 16.66 -8.37
N GLU A 50 -6.52 17.59 -7.52
CA GLU A 50 -5.65 18.60 -6.90
C GLU A 50 -4.60 17.94 -5.99
N PHE A 51 -5.02 17.01 -5.11
CA PHE A 51 -4.09 16.28 -4.26
C PHE A 51 -3.11 15.42 -5.08
N ALA A 52 -3.57 14.80 -6.15
CA ALA A 52 -2.73 14.01 -7.04
C ALA A 52 -1.65 14.87 -7.73
N ALA A 53 -2.04 16.04 -8.25
CA ALA A 53 -1.11 16.97 -8.89
C ALA A 53 -0.05 17.47 -7.89
N LEU A 54 -0.48 17.92 -6.70
CA LEU A 54 0.44 18.35 -5.64
C LEU A 54 1.39 17.25 -5.19
N ALA A 55 0.91 16.01 -5.08
CA ALA A 55 1.76 14.87 -4.72
C ALA A 55 2.82 14.59 -5.79
N CYS A 56 2.47 14.65 -7.08
CA CYS A 56 3.44 14.52 -8.17
C CYS A 56 4.46 15.66 -8.17
N GLU A 57 4.02 16.89 -7.96
CA GLU A 57 4.89 18.05 -7.91
C GLU A 57 5.89 17.97 -6.75
N GLU A 58 5.41 17.67 -5.54
CA GLU A 58 6.23 17.63 -4.33
C GLU A 58 7.19 16.43 -4.31
N THR A 59 6.71 15.24 -4.72
CA THR A 59 7.52 14.02 -4.67
C THR A 59 8.41 13.82 -5.89
N GLY A 60 8.01 14.40 -7.03
CA GLY A 60 8.61 14.15 -8.34
C GLY A 60 8.32 12.73 -8.87
N MET A 61 7.27 12.04 -8.39
CA MET A 61 7.02 10.62 -8.65
C MET A 61 5.61 10.38 -9.21
N GLY A 62 5.54 9.53 -10.22
CA GLY A 62 4.31 8.95 -10.72
C GLY A 62 3.52 9.86 -11.68
N LYS A 63 2.25 9.52 -11.88
CA LYS A 63 1.29 10.16 -12.79
C LYS A 63 0.09 10.72 -12.04
N ALA A 64 -0.26 12.00 -12.25
CA ALA A 64 -1.36 12.65 -11.54
C ALA A 64 -2.72 11.97 -11.80
N GLU A 65 -2.98 11.52 -13.04
CA GLU A 65 -4.22 10.82 -13.39
C GLU A 65 -4.36 9.49 -12.63
N ASP A 66 -3.29 8.71 -12.57
CA ASP A 66 -3.28 7.42 -11.88
C ASP A 66 -3.35 7.60 -10.36
N LYS A 67 -2.66 8.61 -9.81
CA LYS A 67 -2.78 8.97 -8.39
C LYS A 67 -4.20 9.40 -8.03
N ALA A 68 -4.88 10.16 -8.91
CA ALA A 68 -6.26 10.55 -8.68
C ALA A 68 -7.21 9.36 -8.63
N ILE A 69 -6.97 8.33 -9.47
CA ILE A 69 -7.71 7.05 -9.42
C ILE A 69 -7.49 6.36 -8.06
N LYS A 70 -6.24 6.27 -7.57
CA LYS A 70 -5.92 5.68 -6.26
C LYS A 70 -6.52 6.46 -5.10
N ILE A 71 -6.45 7.80 -5.14
CA ILE A 71 -7.06 8.66 -4.11
C ILE A 71 -8.58 8.45 -4.06
N LYS A 72 -9.23 8.42 -5.22
CA LYS A 72 -10.66 8.12 -5.32
C LYS A 72 -10.99 6.73 -4.77
N LEU A 73 -10.20 5.72 -5.11
CA LEU A 73 -10.36 4.36 -4.59
C LEU A 73 -10.22 4.34 -3.07
N ALA A 74 -9.17 4.95 -2.50
CA ALA A 74 -8.98 5.06 -1.06
C ALA A 74 -10.16 5.75 -0.37
N LEU A 75 -10.72 6.76 -1.01
CA LEU A 75 -11.84 7.52 -0.47
C LEU A 75 -13.16 6.74 -0.48
N GLU A 76 -13.45 6.02 -1.56
CA GLU A 76 -14.75 5.40 -1.79
C GLU A 76 -14.81 3.93 -1.34
N GLU A 77 -13.73 3.16 -1.50
CA GLU A 77 -13.72 1.71 -1.31
C GLU A 77 -13.00 1.24 -0.02
N THR A 78 -12.42 2.15 0.76
CA THR A 78 -11.94 1.80 2.10
C THR A 78 -13.15 1.48 3.00
N PRO A 79 -13.21 0.31 3.64
CA PRO A 79 -14.31 -0.04 4.54
C PRO A 79 -14.44 0.96 5.70
N GLY A 80 -15.68 1.29 6.04
CA GLY A 80 -16.01 2.14 7.17
C GLY A 80 -16.27 1.34 8.46
N PRO A 81 -17.06 1.90 9.41
CA PRO A 81 -17.39 1.22 10.67
C PRO A 81 -18.16 -0.09 10.50
N GLU A 82 -18.73 -0.36 9.33
CA GLU A 82 -19.38 -1.63 8.98
C GLU A 82 -18.41 -2.82 8.94
N ASP A 83 -17.13 -2.59 8.88
CA ASP A 83 -16.09 -3.63 8.95
C ASP A 83 -15.87 -4.18 10.38
N LEU A 84 -16.43 -3.48 11.38
CA LEU A 84 -16.31 -3.87 12.79
C LEU A 84 -17.40 -4.88 13.15
N ILE A 85 -16.98 -6.10 13.49
CA ILE A 85 -17.88 -7.21 13.81
C ILE A 85 -17.71 -7.58 15.28
N THR A 86 -18.84 -7.63 16.02
CA THR A 86 -18.93 -8.21 17.34
C THR A 86 -19.21 -9.70 17.22
N GLY A 87 -18.33 -10.53 17.76
CA GLY A 87 -18.52 -11.96 17.85
C GLY A 87 -19.29 -12.35 19.12
N THR A 88 -20.13 -13.39 19.05
CA THR A 88 -20.84 -13.93 20.19
C THR A 88 -20.57 -15.40 20.31
N THR A 89 -20.23 -15.86 21.51
CA THR A 89 -20.10 -17.29 21.85
C THR A 89 -20.93 -17.58 23.10
N GLN A 90 -21.84 -18.54 23.02
CA GLN A 90 -22.63 -19.01 24.15
C GLN A 90 -22.02 -20.27 24.75
N GLY A 91 -21.87 -20.30 26.06
CA GLY A 91 -21.55 -21.48 26.87
C GLY A 91 -22.73 -21.87 27.75
N GLU A 92 -22.57 -22.94 28.53
CA GLU A 92 -23.62 -23.42 29.45
C GLU A 92 -23.98 -22.40 30.51
N ASN A 93 -23.02 -21.61 30.97
CA ASN A 93 -23.20 -20.68 32.11
C ASN A 93 -23.14 -19.20 31.71
N GLY A 94 -23.34 -18.88 30.42
CA GLY A 94 -23.33 -17.46 30.02
C GLY A 94 -22.98 -17.20 28.58
N ILE A 95 -22.79 -15.91 28.26
CA ILE A 95 -22.47 -15.43 26.93
C ILE A 95 -21.17 -14.62 26.97
N VAL A 96 -20.33 -14.81 25.98
CA VAL A 96 -19.13 -13.99 25.74
C VAL A 96 -19.33 -13.17 24.47
N LEU A 97 -19.26 -11.86 24.59
CA LEU A 97 -19.13 -10.96 23.45
C LEU A 97 -17.65 -10.64 23.21
N THR A 98 -17.20 -10.81 21.97
CA THR A 98 -15.89 -10.32 21.54
C THR A 98 -16.12 -9.00 20.80
N GLU A 99 -15.81 -7.89 21.46
CA GLU A 99 -16.10 -6.54 20.97
C GLU A 99 -14.84 -5.86 20.43
N PRO A 100 -14.96 -5.13 19.30
CA PRO A 100 -13.89 -4.23 18.85
C PRO A 100 -13.77 -3.04 19.81
N PHE A 101 -12.55 -2.75 20.27
CA PHE A 101 -12.25 -1.65 21.18
C PHE A 101 -11.06 -0.83 20.66
N PRO A 102 -11.12 0.51 20.57
CA PRO A 102 -10.05 1.32 20.02
C PRO A 102 -8.76 1.23 20.83
N TYR A 103 -7.62 1.41 20.16
CA TYR A 103 -6.33 1.61 20.81
C TYR A 103 -6.27 2.98 21.50
N GLY A 104 -6.65 4.04 20.79
CA GLY A 104 -6.57 5.42 21.27
C GLY A 104 -5.85 6.32 20.26
N VAL A 105 -4.68 6.85 20.64
CA VAL A 105 -3.83 7.64 19.74
C VAL A 105 -2.93 6.71 18.95
N VAL A 106 -2.98 6.81 17.62
CA VAL A 106 -2.19 5.98 16.70
C VAL A 106 -1.20 6.85 15.92
N CYS A 107 0.06 6.42 15.86
CA CYS A 107 1.05 6.99 14.96
C CYS A 107 1.00 6.24 13.62
N ALA A 108 0.72 6.94 12.53
CA ALA A 108 0.66 6.36 11.18
C ALA A 108 1.79 6.93 10.30
N ILE A 109 2.71 6.07 9.88
CA ILE A 109 3.89 6.41 9.07
C ILE A 109 3.56 6.15 7.60
N HIS A 110 3.81 7.12 6.72
CA HIS A 110 3.44 7.08 5.30
C HIS A 110 4.64 7.11 4.36
N PRO A 111 4.54 6.41 3.21
CA PRO A 111 5.58 6.44 2.17
C PRO A 111 5.48 7.72 1.32
N SER A 112 6.51 7.99 0.51
CA SER A 112 6.48 9.02 -0.52
C SER A 112 5.82 8.58 -1.83
N THR A 113 5.71 7.27 -2.07
CA THR A 113 5.16 6.71 -3.31
C THR A 113 3.65 6.88 -3.42
N ASN A 114 2.93 6.70 -2.28
CA ASN A 114 1.47 6.75 -2.21
C ASN A 114 1.01 7.61 -1.01
N PRO A 115 1.41 8.90 -0.93
CA PRO A 115 1.22 9.69 0.30
C PRO A 115 -0.26 10.01 0.57
N CYS A 116 -1.00 10.45 -0.45
CA CYS A 116 -2.38 10.91 -0.31
C CYS A 116 -3.33 9.73 -0.04
N GLU A 117 -3.26 8.70 -0.87
CA GLU A 117 -4.12 7.53 -0.79
C GLU A 117 -3.90 6.77 0.52
N THR A 118 -2.64 6.63 0.97
CA THR A 118 -2.33 5.99 2.26
C THR A 118 -2.86 6.81 3.43
N LEU A 119 -2.69 8.13 3.40
CA LEU A 119 -3.20 9.03 4.44
C LEU A 119 -4.73 8.93 4.54
N ILE A 120 -5.45 8.99 3.41
CA ILE A 120 -6.91 8.90 3.36
C ILE A 120 -7.40 7.53 3.82
N ASN A 121 -6.83 6.45 3.30
CA ASN A 121 -7.17 5.07 3.66
C ASN A 121 -6.97 4.83 5.16
N ASN A 122 -5.81 5.20 5.70
CA ASN A 122 -5.52 5.02 7.12
C ASN A 122 -6.41 5.91 8.00
N THR A 123 -6.73 7.15 7.57
CA THR A 123 -7.68 8.00 8.29
C THR A 123 -9.05 7.34 8.40
N ILE A 124 -9.61 6.89 7.28
CA ILE A 124 -10.94 6.25 7.25
C ILE A 124 -10.94 5.00 8.14
N SER A 125 -9.93 4.13 8.00
CA SER A 125 -9.84 2.89 8.78
C SER A 125 -9.66 3.14 10.28
N LEU A 126 -8.78 4.07 10.67
CA LEU A 126 -8.50 4.39 12.08
C LEU A 126 -9.68 5.08 12.76
N LEU A 127 -10.29 6.07 12.11
CA LEU A 127 -11.48 6.73 12.66
C LEU A 127 -12.65 5.75 12.73
N SER A 128 -12.86 4.90 11.74
CA SER A 128 -13.88 3.84 11.78
C SER A 128 -13.70 2.93 13.00
N ALA A 129 -12.46 2.54 13.28
CA ALA A 129 -12.10 1.75 14.47
C ALA A 129 -12.24 2.50 15.80
N GLY A 130 -12.48 3.82 15.77
CA GLY A 130 -12.64 4.66 16.95
C GLY A 130 -11.35 5.24 17.49
N ASN A 131 -10.25 5.13 16.76
CA ASN A 131 -8.96 5.75 17.08
C ASN A 131 -8.90 7.20 16.59
N VAL A 132 -7.89 7.93 17.04
CA VAL A 132 -7.42 9.19 16.46
C VAL A 132 -6.02 8.98 15.91
N VAL A 133 -5.58 9.81 14.97
CA VAL A 133 -4.35 9.57 14.23
C VAL A 133 -3.41 10.76 14.21
N ILE A 134 -2.13 10.46 14.42
CA ILE A 134 -1.00 11.34 14.14
C ILE A 134 -0.35 10.82 12.87
N HIS A 135 -0.54 11.48 11.75
CA HIS A 135 0.12 11.16 10.51
C HIS A 135 1.57 11.65 10.52
N CYS A 136 2.49 10.76 10.24
CA CYS A 136 3.91 11.03 10.07
C CYS A 136 4.31 10.79 8.61
N PRO A 137 4.08 11.77 7.73
CA PRO A 137 4.38 11.62 6.31
C PRO A 137 5.88 11.61 6.04
N HIS A 138 6.25 11.02 4.90
CA HIS A 138 7.62 11.09 4.40
C HIS A 138 8.01 12.56 4.15
N PRO A 139 9.26 12.98 4.44
CA PRO A 139 9.70 14.37 4.22
C PRO A 139 9.45 14.93 2.83
N ARG A 140 9.46 14.08 1.79
CA ARG A 140 9.16 14.46 0.39
C ARG A 140 7.66 14.59 0.07
N ALA A 141 6.77 14.44 1.04
CA ALA A 141 5.32 14.53 0.86
C ALA A 141 4.64 15.29 2.04
N MET A 142 5.38 16.20 2.68
CA MET A 142 4.92 16.93 3.86
C MET A 142 3.80 17.91 3.54
N GLU A 143 3.96 18.72 2.47
CA GLU A 143 3.03 19.80 2.20
C GLU A 143 1.68 19.29 1.72
N VAL A 144 1.66 18.32 0.81
CA VAL A 144 0.41 17.68 0.38
C VAL A 144 -0.30 16.98 1.56
N SER A 145 0.45 16.32 2.44
CA SER A 145 -0.12 15.66 3.62
C SER A 145 -0.70 16.66 4.63
N LYS A 146 -0.03 17.78 4.87
CA LYS A 146 -0.55 18.89 5.69
C LYS A 146 -1.81 19.50 5.09
N TYR A 147 -1.85 19.64 3.78
CA TYR A 147 -3.01 20.19 3.09
C TYR A 147 -4.23 19.26 3.24
N ILE A 148 -4.08 17.98 2.98
CA ILE A 148 -5.14 16.98 3.18
C ILE A 148 -5.63 16.98 4.63
N THR A 149 -4.70 17.00 5.60
CA THR A 149 -5.02 17.06 7.04
C THR A 149 -5.86 18.29 7.39
N LYS A 150 -5.51 19.47 6.87
CA LYS A 150 -6.27 20.71 7.07
C LYS A 150 -7.69 20.62 6.49
N VAL A 151 -7.83 20.12 5.26
CA VAL A 151 -9.13 19.96 4.59
C VAL A 151 -10.02 19.01 5.37
N MET A 152 -9.51 17.85 5.79
CA MET A 152 -10.28 16.89 6.59
C MET A 152 -10.71 17.45 7.93
N ASN A 153 -9.80 18.10 8.67
CA ASN A 153 -10.15 18.70 9.97
C ASN A 153 -11.21 19.81 9.81
N LYS A 154 -11.14 20.60 8.73
CA LYS A 154 -12.17 21.59 8.44
C LYS A 154 -13.54 20.96 8.23
N ILE A 155 -13.63 19.90 7.44
CA ILE A 155 -14.88 19.15 7.21
C ILE A 155 -15.44 18.62 8.53
N ILE A 156 -14.59 18.03 9.36
CA ILE A 156 -14.99 17.45 10.66
C ILE A 156 -15.44 18.56 11.61
N LEU A 157 -14.71 19.66 11.70
CA LEU A 157 -15.03 20.79 12.55
C LEU A 157 -16.37 21.41 12.15
N ASP A 158 -16.57 21.69 10.86
CA ASP A 158 -17.77 22.36 10.35
C ASP A 158 -19.05 21.52 10.57
N LYS A 159 -18.95 20.19 10.48
CA LYS A 159 -20.12 19.30 10.58
C LYS A 159 -20.34 18.69 11.98
N PHE A 160 -19.29 18.49 12.77
CA PHE A 160 -19.35 17.76 14.05
C PHE A 160 -18.82 18.56 15.24
N GLY A 161 -18.22 19.73 15.04
CA GLY A 161 -17.64 20.54 16.10
C GLY A 161 -16.43 19.91 16.80
N ILE A 162 -15.80 18.91 16.21
CA ILE A 162 -14.66 18.18 16.78
C ILE A 162 -13.37 18.60 16.07
N CYS A 163 -12.32 18.85 16.85
CA CYS A 163 -11.00 19.23 16.35
C CYS A 163 -9.99 18.12 16.59
N ASN A 164 -8.93 18.08 15.75
CA ASN A 164 -7.72 17.32 15.99
C ASN A 164 -7.90 15.78 16.07
N LEU A 165 -8.93 15.23 15.41
CA LEU A 165 -9.05 13.79 15.22
C LEU A 165 -7.93 13.26 14.32
N ILE A 166 -7.46 14.13 13.44
CA ILE A 166 -6.40 13.91 12.46
C ILE A 166 -5.35 14.96 12.69
N THR A 167 -4.14 14.58 13.02
CA THR A 167 -3.05 15.50 13.27
C THR A 167 -1.80 15.13 12.48
N THR A 168 -0.91 16.09 12.28
CA THR A 168 0.40 15.87 11.68
C THR A 168 1.41 16.85 12.27
N PRO A 169 2.69 16.47 12.40
CA PRO A 169 3.74 17.44 12.71
C PRO A 169 3.95 18.41 11.55
N ASP A 170 4.43 19.61 11.87
CA ASP A 170 4.83 20.60 10.85
C ASP A 170 6.05 20.14 10.05
N THR A 171 6.95 19.40 10.71
CA THR A 171 8.12 18.72 10.12
C THR A 171 8.23 17.30 10.68
N CYS A 172 8.64 16.34 9.86
CA CYS A 172 8.79 14.94 10.27
C CYS A 172 10.22 14.44 10.06
N SER A 173 11.14 14.81 10.95
CA SER A 173 12.48 14.23 11.02
C SER A 173 12.45 12.82 11.66
N LEU A 174 13.51 12.04 11.45
CA LEU A 174 13.66 10.73 12.12
C LEU A 174 13.64 10.86 13.65
N SER A 175 14.23 11.93 14.21
CA SER A 175 14.19 12.19 15.65
C SER A 175 12.77 12.47 16.13
N TYR A 176 12.02 13.29 15.39
CA TYR A 176 10.63 13.62 15.71
C TYR A 176 9.74 12.37 15.65
N LEU A 177 9.90 11.57 14.58
CA LEU A 177 9.20 10.30 14.44
C LEU A 177 9.48 9.35 15.61
N ASN A 178 10.75 9.19 15.98
CA ASN A 178 11.14 8.34 17.11
C ASN A 178 10.53 8.83 18.43
N GLU A 179 10.48 10.14 18.66
CA GLU A 179 9.85 10.71 19.86
C GLU A 179 8.34 10.42 19.91
N ILE A 180 7.61 10.54 18.78
CA ILE A 180 6.19 10.18 18.69
C ILE A 180 5.99 8.69 18.95
N MET A 181 6.75 7.82 18.27
CA MET A 181 6.61 6.37 18.41
C MET A 181 6.83 5.91 19.87
N ASN A 182 7.75 6.53 20.59
CA ASN A 182 8.06 6.18 21.98
C ASN A 182 7.20 6.92 23.01
N HIS A 183 6.35 7.88 22.60
CA HIS A 183 5.52 8.65 23.53
C HIS A 183 4.52 7.75 24.26
N PRO A 184 4.38 7.81 25.61
CA PRO A 184 3.54 6.89 26.38
C PRO A 184 2.06 6.91 26.01
N ASP A 185 1.54 8.02 25.51
CA ASP A 185 0.14 8.17 25.10
C ASP A 185 -0.13 7.68 23.65
N VAL A 186 0.89 7.25 22.90
CA VAL A 186 0.72 6.60 21.60
C VAL A 186 0.64 5.09 21.82
N GLU A 187 -0.46 4.47 21.41
CA GLU A 187 -0.81 3.08 21.76
C GLU A 187 -0.56 2.07 20.64
N LEU A 188 -0.56 2.53 19.38
CA LEU A 188 -0.36 1.72 18.20
C LEU A 188 0.50 2.47 17.18
N ILE A 189 1.41 1.75 16.53
CA ILE A 189 2.13 2.24 15.36
C ILE A 189 1.63 1.51 14.13
N LEU A 190 1.14 2.26 13.13
CA LEU A 190 0.77 1.77 11.82
C LEU A 190 1.81 2.24 10.80
N SER A 191 2.67 1.34 10.34
CA SER A 191 3.77 1.70 9.44
C SER A 191 3.50 1.23 8.01
N THR A 192 3.43 2.18 7.09
CA THR A 192 3.37 1.93 5.64
C THR A 192 4.63 2.49 4.96
N GLY A 193 5.74 2.54 5.70
CA GLY A 193 7.03 3.05 5.24
C GLY A 193 7.94 1.95 4.69
N GLY A 194 9.11 2.36 4.17
CA GLY A 194 10.15 1.42 3.74
C GLY A 194 10.81 0.67 4.92
N SER A 195 11.77 -0.21 4.60
CA SER A 195 12.41 -1.13 5.54
C SER A 195 12.97 -0.47 6.81
N ASP A 196 13.53 0.75 6.70
CA ASP A 196 14.13 1.44 7.84
C ASP A 196 13.06 1.97 8.80
N ALA A 197 11.95 2.50 8.28
CA ALA A 197 10.81 2.94 9.10
C ALA A 197 10.15 1.75 9.80
N ALA A 198 9.97 0.63 9.08
CA ALA A 198 9.44 -0.61 9.63
C ALA A 198 10.34 -1.15 10.77
N ARG A 199 11.66 -1.17 10.56
CA ARG A 199 12.63 -1.62 11.59
C ARG A 199 12.59 -0.74 12.83
N SER A 200 12.55 0.58 12.65
CA SER A 200 12.46 1.54 13.77
C SER A 200 11.15 1.38 14.53
N ALA A 201 10.02 1.19 13.82
CA ALA A 201 8.72 0.94 14.44
C ALA A 201 8.71 -0.35 15.26
N LEU A 202 9.22 -1.46 14.72
CA LEU A 202 9.28 -2.75 15.42
C LEU A 202 10.17 -2.71 16.67
N ALA A 203 11.19 -1.84 16.70
CA ALA A 203 12.09 -1.69 17.83
C ALA A 203 11.50 -0.85 18.99
N CYS A 204 10.38 -0.13 18.81
CA CYS A 204 9.84 0.78 19.83
C CYS A 204 9.15 0.09 21.03
N GLY A 205 8.99 -1.24 20.99
CA GLY A 205 8.41 -2.02 22.10
C GLY A 205 6.88 -1.90 22.27
N LYS A 206 6.18 -1.30 21.32
CA LYS A 206 4.72 -1.16 21.30
C LYS A 206 4.05 -2.14 20.35
N LYS A 207 2.71 -2.15 20.31
CA LYS A 207 1.98 -2.84 19.22
C LYS A 207 2.29 -2.10 17.92
N VAL A 208 2.76 -2.85 16.95
CA VAL A 208 3.05 -2.38 15.59
C VAL A 208 2.27 -3.23 14.60
N ILE A 209 1.72 -2.59 13.59
CA ILE A 209 1.21 -3.17 12.36
C ILE A 209 2.05 -2.57 11.23
N SER A 210 2.79 -3.41 10.49
CA SER A 210 3.79 -2.89 9.57
C SER A 210 3.76 -3.57 8.21
N ALA A 211 3.66 -2.75 7.18
CA ALA A 211 4.13 -3.08 5.85
C ALA A 211 5.67 -3.12 5.83
N GLY A 212 6.23 -3.71 4.78
CA GLY A 212 7.66 -3.83 4.58
C GLY A 212 8.05 -3.82 3.10
N PRO A 213 9.24 -4.30 2.77
CA PRO A 213 9.70 -4.39 1.40
C PRO A 213 8.81 -5.31 0.57
N ALA A 214 8.83 -5.08 -0.74
CA ALA A 214 8.11 -5.89 -1.72
C ALA A 214 9.01 -6.14 -2.94
N ASN A 215 8.79 -7.24 -3.63
CA ASN A 215 9.33 -7.46 -4.97
C ASN A 215 8.34 -8.33 -5.75
N PRO A 216 7.18 -7.78 -6.15
CA PRO A 216 6.08 -8.54 -6.73
C PRO A 216 6.49 -9.31 -7.97
N THR A 217 6.35 -10.63 -7.91
CA THR A 217 6.78 -11.54 -8.96
C THR A 217 5.64 -12.38 -9.48
N PHE A 218 5.48 -12.41 -10.80
CA PHE A 218 4.40 -13.10 -11.50
C PHE A 218 4.95 -14.22 -12.38
N VAL A 219 4.29 -15.38 -12.33
CA VAL A 219 4.59 -16.51 -13.21
C VAL A 219 3.64 -16.51 -14.40
N VAL A 220 4.16 -16.76 -15.60
CA VAL A 220 3.36 -17.00 -16.81
C VAL A 220 3.74 -18.36 -17.36
N ASP A 221 2.84 -19.32 -17.33
CA ASP A 221 3.09 -20.65 -17.87
C ASP A 221 2.55 -20.81 -19.32
N GLU A 222 2.88 -21.94 -19.93
CA GLU A 222 2.52 -22.23 -21.31
C GLU A 222 1.02 -22.51 -21.52
N THR A 223 0.24 -22.67 -20.43
CA THR A 223 -1.22 -22.85 -20.50
C THR A 223 -1.96 -21.52 -20.41
N ALA A 224 -1.26 -20.43 -20.07
CA ALA A 224 -1.87 -19.14 -19.86
C ALA A 224 -2.57 -18.59 -21.13
N ASP A 225 -3.55 -17.73 -20.92
CA ASP A 225 -3.99 -16.82 -21.95
C ASP A 225 -2.97 -15.70 -22.07
N ILE A 226 -2.10 -15.82 -23.07
CA ILE A 226 -0.90 -14.99 -23.19
C ILE A 226 -1.26 -13.51 -23.43
N ASP A 227 -2.25 -13.24 -24.30
CA ASP A 227 -2.68 -11.86 -24.57
C ASP A 227 -3.27 -11.22 -23.30
N ARG A 228 -4.08 -11.96 -22.55
CA ARG A 228 -4.60 -11.50 -21.26
C ARG A 228 -3.49 -11.31 -20.23
N ALA A 229 -2.54 -12.23 -20.14
CA ALA A 229 -1.41 -12.13 -19.22
C ALA A 229 -0.58 -10.87 -19.51
N ALA A 230 -0.21 -10.65 -20.77
CA ALA A 230 0.53 -9.46 -21.19
C ALA A 230 -0.25 -8.16 -20.89
N TYR A 231 -1.55 -8.13 -21.19
CA TYR A 231 -2.41 -6.98 -20.88
C TYR A 231 -2.48 -6.69 -19.36
N CYS A 232 -2.69 -7.71 -18.52
CA CYS A 232 -2.77 -7.54 -17.07
C CYS A 232 -1.44 -7.03 -16.49
N ILE A 233 -0.32 -7.64 -16.90
CA ILE A 233 1.03 -7.24 -16.46
C ILE A 233 1.35 -5.82 -16.93
N HIS A 234 1.11 -5.49 -18.21
CA HIS A 234 1.29 -4.13 -18.70
C HIS A 234 0.47 -3.12 -17.89
N LYS A 235 -0.83 -3.40 -17.70
CA LYS A 235 -1.74 -2.52 -16.94
C LYS A 235 -1.25 -2.26 -15.51
N GLY A 236 -0.77 -3.30 -14.82
CA GLY A 236 -0.28 -3.18 -13.44
C GLY A 236 1.06 -2.48 -13.34
N ALA A 237 1.98 -2.84 -14.24
CA ALA A 237 3.35 -2.33 -14.22
C ALA A 237 3.53 -0.93 -14.84
N SER A 238 2.62 -0.48 -15.72
CA SER A 238 2.65 0.89 -16.26
C SER A 238 1.93 1.91 -15.36
N PHE A 239 1.03 1.44 -14.49
CA PHE A 239 0.22 2.27 -13.63
C PHE A 239 1.07 3.06 -12.64
N ASP A 240 0.86 4.38 -12.60
CA ASP A 240 1.56 5.33 -11.74
C ASP A 240 3.09 5.16 -11.78
N HIS A 241 3.64 4.92 -12.96
CA HIS A 241 5.07 4.66 -13.20
C HIS A 241 5.64 3.53 -12.33
N ASN A 242 4.85 2.49 -12.08
CA ASN A 242 5.23 1.30 -11.31
C ASN A 242 5.70 1.57 -9.86
N ILE A 243 5.24 2.64 -9.22
CA ILE A 243 5.63 2.95 -7.83
C ILE A 243 4.73 2.31 -6.78
N THR A 244 3.64 1.66 -7.19
CA THR A 244 2.81 0.91 -6.25
C THR A 244 3.53 -0.35 -5.82
N CYS A 245 3.62 -0.59 -4.51
CA CYS A 245 4.35 -1.73 -3.94
C CYS A 245 3.77 -3.10 -4.33
N THR A 246 2.54 -3.15 -4.84
CA THR A 246 1.90 -4.37 -5.34
C THR A 246 2.08 -4.60 -6.83
N SER A 247 2.54 -3.57 -7.59
CA SER A 247 2.68 -3.64 -9.05
C SER A 247 3.77 -4.61 -9.49
N GLU A 248 3.55 -5.31 -10.59
CA GLU A 248 4.47 -6.31 -11.15
C GLU A 248 5.88 -5.73 -11.36
N LYS A 249 6.90 -6.39 -10.79
CA LYS A 249 8.31 -6.06 -10.98
C LYS A 249 9.01 -7.13 -11.82
N ASN A 250 8.68 -8.39 -11.57
CA ASN A 250 9.30 -9.52 -12.25
C ASN A 250 8.24 -10.41 -12.91
N VAL A 251 8.53 -10.85 -14.13
CA VAL A 251 7.75 -11.85 -14.86
C VAL A 251 8.66 -13.04 -15.14
N ILE A 252 8.35 -14.18 -14.53
CA ILE A 252 9.04 -15.44 -14.77
C ILE A 252 8.18 -16.27 -15.73
N ILE A 253 8.71 -16.52 -16.93
CA ILE A 253 7.93 -17.12 -18.00
C ILE A 253 8.49 -18.48 -18.43
N VAL A 254 7.61 -19.46 -18.61
CA VAL A 254 8.00 -20.73 -19.21
C VAL A 254 8.41 -20.51 -20.67
N GLY A 255 9.58 -21.01 -21.05
CA GLY A 255 10.26 -20.65 -22.28
C GLY A 255 9.45 -20.84 -23.57
N SER A 256 8.53 -21.80 -23.62
CA SER A 256 7.64 -22.02 -24.77
C SER A 256 6.61 -20.91 -24.93
N ALA A 257 6.25 -20.18 -23.87
CA ALA A 257 5.31 -19.07 -23.90
C ALA A 257 5.98 -17.71 -24.24
N LEU A 258 7.33 -17.62 -24.08
CA LEU A 258 8.07 -16.35 -24.22
C LEU A 258 7.88 -15.64 -25.56
N PRO A 259 7.97 -16.33 -26.74
CA PRO A 259 7.80 -15.63 -28.03
C PRO A 259 6.43 -14.95 -28.18
N ALA A 260 5.36 -15.66 -27.84
CA ALA A 260 4.01 -15.12 -27.92
C ALA A 260 3.78 -13.99 -26.89
N PHE A 261 4.35 -14.11 -25.70
CA PHE A 261 4.28 -13.08 -24.66
C PHE A 261 5.01 -11.80 -25.07
N ARG A 262 6.21 -11.93 -25.65
CA ARG A 262 6.96 -10.80 -26.20
C ARG A 262 6.14 -10.07 -27.28
N GLU A 263 5.61 -10.79 -28.27
CA GLU A 263 4.77 -10.20 -29.31
C GLU A 263 3.53 -9.49 -28.70
N ALA A 264 2.94 -10.07 -27.67
CA ALA A 264 1.79 -9.47 -26.97
C ALA A 264 2.19 -8.16 -26.28
N LEU A 265 3.35 -8.09 -25.60
CA LEU A 265 3.88 -6.87 -24.98
C LEU A 265 4.23 -5.80 -26.04
N GLU A 266 4.83 -6.17 -27.15
CA GLU A 266 5.19 -5.23 -28.22
C GLU A 266 3.97 -4.58 -28.89
N ARG A 267 2.80 -5.25 -28.87
CA ARG A 267 1.51 -4.66 -29.28
C ARG A 267 0.93 -3.66 -28.26
N LEU A 268 1.38 -3.75 -27.00
CA LEU A 268 1.02 -2.87 -25.93
C LEU A 268 2.16 -1.87 -25.73
N ASN A 269 2.05 -0.68 -25.76
CA ASN A 269 3.02 0.42 -25.61
C ASN A 269 4.27 0.15 -24.70
N VAL A 270 4.94 -1.01 -24.89
CA VAL A 270 6.09 -1.49 -24.11
C VAL A 270 7.37 -1.39 -24.97
N TYR A 271 8.43 -0.86 -24.40
CA TYR A 271 9.79 -0.95 -24.97
C TYR A 271 10.45 -2.25 -24.51
N TYR A 272 10.67 -3.18 -25.45
CA TYR A 272 11.24 -4.49 -25.11
C TYR A 272 12.75 -4.50 -25.36
N VAL A 273 13.52 -4.82 -24.31
CA VAL A 273 14.98 -4.87 -24.28
C VAL A 273 15.43 -6.32 -24.22
N ASP A 274 16.05 -6.80 -25.30
CA ASP A 274 16.71 -8.13 -25.40
C ASP A 274 18.21 -8.01 -25.70
N SER A 275 18.70 -6.81 -25.88
CA SER A 275 20.10 -6.52 -26.17
C SER A 275 20.89 -6.28 -24.88
N VAL A 276 22.04 -6.96 -24.76
CA VAL A 276 22.99 -6.74 -23.64
C VAL A 276 23.48 -5.30 -23.60
N GLY A 277 23.61 -4.63 -24.73
CA GLY A 277 24.04 -3.23 -24.81
C GLY A 277 23.05 -2.29 -24.14
N GLU A 278 21.76 -2.38 -24.48
CA GLU A 278 20.72 -1.55 -23.89
C GLU A 278 20.48 -1.89 -22.42
N MET A 279 20.55 -3.17 -22.03
CA MET A 279 20.49 -3.57 -20.63
C MET A 279 21.61 -2.94 -19.81
N LEU A 280 22.83 -2.88 -20.34
CA LEU A 280 23.95 -2.20 -19.67
C LEU A 280 23.75 -0.68 -19.59
N GLN A 281 23.16 -0.05 -20.62
CA GLN A 281 22.84 1.38 -20.60
C GLN A 281 21.82 1.67 -19.49
N LEU A 282 20.74 0.88 -19.38
CA LEU A 282 19.75 1.01 -18.30
C LEU A 282 20.39 0.75 -16.94
N SER A 283 21.25 -0.27 -16.81
CA SER A 283 21.92 -0.59 -15.55
C SER A 283 22.79 0.55 -15.05
N LYS A 284 23.48 1.28 -15.92
CA LYS A 284 24.34 2.42 -15.55
C LYS A 284 23.59 3.56 -14.88
N ILE A 285 22.32 3.76 -15.17
CA ILE A 285 21.53 4.85 -14.60
C ILE A 285 20.63 4.37 -13.46
N LEU A 286 20.06 3.16 -13.58
CA LEU A 286 19.13 2.61 -12.62
C LEU A 286 19.79 1.95 -11.41
N LEU A 287 21.10 1.66 -11.49
CA LEU A 287 21.89 1.11 -10.39
C LEU A 287 23.01 2.07 -10.01
N THR A 288 23.40 2.03 -8.74
CA THR A 288 24.60 2.70 -8.23
C THR A 288 25.88 1.89 -8.54
N GLU A 289 27.05 2.43 -8.22
CA GLU A 289 28.32 1.70 -8.34
C GLU A 289 28.36 0.43 -7.47
N ASP A 290 27.63 0.43 -6.34
CA ASP A 290 27.48 -0.74 -5.46
C ASP A 290 26.38 -1.71 -5.92
N MET A 291 25.86 -1.55 -7.14
CA MET A 291 24.77 -2.36 -7.72
C MET A 291 23.44 -2.27 -6.95
N GLU A 292 23.24 -1.25 -6.15
CA GLU A 292 21.97 -0.94 -5.49
C GLU A 292 21.08 -0.06 -6.37
N VAL A 293 19.76 -0.12 -6.17
CA VAL A 293 18.80 0.67 -6.95
C VAL A 293 19.02 2.18 -6.76
N ASN A 294 19.20 2.89 -7.87
CA ASN A 294 19.29 4.35 -7.88
C ASN A 294 17.91 4.99 -7.66
N ARG A 295 17.65 5.42 -6.44
CA ARG A 295 16.37 6.00 -6.01
C ARG A 295 15.99 7.31 -6.72
N GLN A 296 16.89 7.92 -7.48
CA GLN A 296 16.60 9.14 -8.25
C GLN A 296 15.63 8.87 -9.42
N TYR A 297 15.60 7.64 -9.91
CA TYR A 297 14.70 7.21 -10.99
C TYR A 297 13.34 6.68 -10.49
N GLY A 298 13.13 6.65 -9.19
CA GLY A 298 11.85 6.24 -8.62
C GLY A 298 10.70 7.12 -9.10
N GLY A 299 9.71 6.52 -9.75
CA GLY A 299 8.53 7.21 -10.27
C GLY A 299 8.72 8.06 -11.53
N LYS A 300 9.90 8.00 -12.17
CA LYS A 300 10.13 8.62 -13.47
C LYS A 300 9.39 7.87 -14.58
N SER A 301 9.08 8.56 -15.68
CA SER A 301 8.46 7.92 -16.84
C SER A 301 9.43 7.01 -17.58
N ALA A 302 8.90 6.05 -18.36
CA ALA A 302 9.71 5.18 -19.21
C ALA A 302 10.52 5.99 -20.24
N ASP A 303 9.92 7.04 -20.80
CA ASP A 303 10.59 7.90 -21.79
C ASP A 303 11.76 8.69 -21.19
N GLU A 304 11.63 9.21 -19.95
CA GLU A 304 12.75 9.86 -19.25
C GLU A 304 13.88 8.87 -19.00
N ILE A 305 13.57 7.66 -18.55
CA ILE A 305 14.56 6.61 -18.28
C ILE A 305 15.30 6.19 -19.57
N LEU A 306 14.56 5.93 -20.66
CA LEU A 306 15.15 5.57 -21.94
C LEU A 306 16.07 6.68 -22.47
N LYS A 307 15.61 7.93 -22.43
CA LYS A 307 16.39 9.09 -22.84
C LYS A 307 17.68 9.24 -22.04
N ASP A 308 17.61 9.15 -20.71
CA ASP A 308 18.78 9.30 -19.84
C ASP A 308 19.75 8.11 -19.97
N ALA A 309 19.26 6.93 -20.34
CA ALA A 309 20.07 5.78 -20.71
C ALA A 309 20.76 5.93 -22.10
N GLY A 310 20.43 6.99 -22.86
CA GLY A 310 20.94 7.18 -24.22
C GLY A 310 20.23 6.30 -25.27
N ILE A 311 19.04 5.80 -24.94
CA ILE A 311 18.20 5.01 -25.84
C ILE A 311 17.14 5.94 -26.44
N TYR A 312 17.31 6.30 -27.69
CA TYR A 312 16.44 7.24 -28.39
C TYR A 312 15.36 6.49 -29.17
N THR A 313 14.11 6.83 -28.92
CA THR A 313 12.95 6.21 -29.55
C THR A 313 12.19 7.21 -30.42
N ASN A 314 11.40 6.71 -31.36
CA ASN A 314 10.57 7.53 -32.25
C ASN A 314 9.10 7.64 -31.81
N ARG A 315 8.74 6.99 -30.70
CA ARG A 315 7.44 7.05 -30.04
C ARG A 315 7.59 7.00 -28.53
N SER A 316 6.55 7.35 -27.81
CA SER A 316 6.49 7.26 -26.34
C SER A 316 6.12 5.84 -25.89
N TYR A 317 6.61 5.45 -24.69
CA TYR A 317 6.35 4.15 -24.10
C TYR A 317 5.91 4.30 -22.64
N ASP A 318 5.02 3.41 -22.21
CA ASP A 318 4.50 3.39 -20.84
C ASP A 318 5.33 2.49 -19.91
N LEU A 319 6.01 1.50 -20.47
CA LEU A 319 6.71 0.45 -19.74
C LEU A 319 7.94 0.00 -20.50
N ILE A 320 8.98 -0.38 -19.74
CA ILE A 320 10.19 -1.03 -20.25
C ILE A 320 10.16 -2.50 -19.79
N ALA A 321 10.31 -3.46 -20.70
CA ALA A 321 10.46 -4.88 -20.37
C ALA A 321 11.88 -5.32 -20.69
N VAL A 322 12.63 -5.79 -19.70
CA VAL A 322 14.04 -6.20 -19.85
C VAL A 322 14.14 -7.72 -19.74
N GLU A 323 14.48 -8.38 -20.85
CA GLU A 323 14.79 -9.81 -20.80
C GLU A 323 16.16 -10.03 -20.15
N THR A 324 16.21 -10.80 -19.06
CA THR A 324 17.43 -10.97 -18.28
C THR A 324 17.48 -12.30 -17.54
N VAL A 325 18.53 -12.51 -16.73
CA VAL A 325 18.74 -13.71 -15.92
C VAL A 325 18.34 -13.50 -14.47
N LYS A 326 17.96 -14.57 -13.77
CA LYS A 326 17.44 -14.55 -12.39
C LYS A 326 18.36 -13.88 -11.34
N ILE A 327 19.66 -13.77 -11.61
CA ILE A 327 20.63 -13.17 -10.67
C ILE A 327 20.88 -11.68 -10.94
N HIS A 328 20.25 -11.10 -11.98
CA HIS A 328 20.45 -9.68 -12.30
C HIS A 328 19.86 -8.79 -11.18
N PRO A 329 20.50 -7.66 -10.78
CA PRO A 329 19.98 -6.76 -9.75
C PRO A 329 18.56 -6.27 -10.00
N PHE A 330 18.14 -6.10 -11.25
CA PHE A 330 16.76 -5.76 -11.59
C PHE A 330 15.74 -6.83 -11.19
N VAL A 331 16.16 -8.09 -11.04
CA VAL A 331 15.30 -9.19 -10.57
C VAL A 331 15.30 -9.27 -9.05
N THR A 332 16.46 -9.01 -8.43
CA THR A 332 16.66 -9.21 -6.99
C THR A 332 16.37 -7.97 -6.15
N GLN A 333 16.09 -6.82 -6.75
CA GLN A 333 15.79 -5.58 -6.04
C GLN A 333 14.52 -4.94 -6.58
N GLU A 334 13.73 -4.33 -5.70
CA GLU A 334 12.53 -3.61 -6.08
C GLU A 334 12.87 -2.32 -6.83
N ILE A 335 12.55 -2.29 -8.14
CA ILE A 335 12.68 -1.08 -8.95
C ILE A 335 11.34 -0.35 -8.98
N LEU A 336 11.29 0.82 -8.35
CA LEU A 336 10.12 1.68 -8.32
C LEU A 336 10.08 2.59 -9.57
N ALA A 337 10.12 1.99 -10.74
CA ALA A 337 10.09 2.66 -12.03
C ALA A 337 9.32 1.79 -13.04
N PRO A 338 8.82 2.33 -14.16
CA PRO A 338 8.06 1.57 -15.15
C PRO A 338 8.96 0.62 -15.94
N LEU A 339 9.52 -0.34 -15.22
CA LEU A 339 10.39 -1.41 -15.71
C LEU A 339 9.97 -2.73 -15.08
N ILE A 340 9.81 -3.75 -15.93
CA ILE A 340 9.67 -5.14 -15.50
C ILE A 340 10.83 -5.97 -16.04
N THR A 341 11.21 -7.00 -15.29
CA THR A 341 12.12 -8.02 -15.83
C THR A 341 11.32 -9.18 -16.41
N VAL A 342 11.85 -9.77 -17.48
CA VAL A 342 11.33 -11.00 -18.07
C VAL A 342 12.42 -12.07 -17.96
N VAL A 343 12.18 -13.09 -17.13
CA VAL A 343 13.14 -14.17 -16.89
C VAL A 343 12.60 -15.47 -17.44
N LYS A 344 13.32 -16.07 -18.37
CA LYS A 344 12.96 -17.35 -18.99
C LYS A 344 13.26 -18.53 -18.07
N ALA A 345 12.30 -19.42 -17.92
CA ALA A 345 12.42 -20.70 -17.21
C ALA A 345 12.23 -21.90 -18.16
N SER A 346 12.80 -23.04 -17.83
CA SER A 346 12.72 -24.24 -18.66
C SER A 346 11.36 -24.94 -18.62
N ASN A 347 10.67 -24.87 -17.48
CA ASN A 347 9.38 -25.47 -17.22
C ASN A 347 8.69 -24.76 -16.05
N PHE A 348 7.47 -25.15 -15.71
CA PHE A 348 6.69 -24.54 -14.63
C PHE A 348 7.38 -24.63 -13.26
N GLU A 349 7.92 -25.77 -12.91
CA GLU A 349 8.59 -26.00 -11.62
C GLU A 349 9.78 -25.05 -11.44
N SER A 350 10.60 -24.91 -12.50
CA SER A 350 11.71 -23.97 -12.52
C SER A 350 11.21 -22.52 -12.46
N ALA A 351 10.14 -22.18 -13.19
CA ALA A 351 9.55 -20.85 -13.14
C ALA A 351 9.06 -20.50 -11.74
N LEU A 352 8.36 -21.43 -11.09
CA LEU A 352 7.86 -21.22 -9.73
C LEU A 352 9.00 -21.03 -8.73
N GLN A 353 10.06 -21.85 -8.81
CA GLN A 353 11.20 -21.72 -7.91
C GLN A 353 11.93 -20.37 -8.10
N ILE A 354 12.19 -19.98 -9.35
CA ILE A 354 12.83 -18.68 -9.65
C ILE A 354 11.96 -17.53 -9.13
N ALA A 355 10.64 -17.63 -9.28
CA ALA A 355 9.72 -16.59 -8.85
C ALA A 355 9.64 -16.47 -7.31
N VAL A 356 9.65 -17.58 -6.60
CA VAL A 356 9.71 -17.58 -5.12
C VAL A 356 11.04 -17.01 -4.63
N ASP A 357 12.15 -17.35 -5.27
CA ASP A 357 13.48 -16.81 -4.94
C ASP A 357 13.54 -15.29 -5.19
N ALA A 358 12.92 -14.81 -6.28
CA ALA A 358 12.87 -13.39 -6.64
C ALA A 358 11.98 -12.57 -5.67
N GLU A 359 10.93 -13.15 -5.11
CA GLU A 359 10.07 -12.53 -4.10
C GLU A 359 10.79 -12.35 -2.74
N GLN A 360 11.87 -13.10 -2.51
CA GLN A 360 12.80 -12.98 -1.39
C GLN A 360 12.22 -13.21 0.00
N GLY A 361 11.06 -13.83 0.10
CA GLY A 361 10.40 -14.06 1.39
C GLY A 361 9.84 -12.79 2.03
N TYR A 362 9.59 -11.75 1.26
CA TYR A 362 8.91 -10.54 1.74
C TYR A 362 7.43 -10.79 2.04
N HIS A 363 6.84 -11.83 1.46
CA HIS A 363 5.43 -12.20 1.67
C HIS A 363 4.44 -11.10 1.32
N HIS A 364 4.80 -10.23 0.36
CA HIS A 364 3.98 -9.07 0.02
C HIS A 364 2.95 -9.39 -1.08
N THR A 365 3.39 -9.52 -2.31
CA THR A 365 2.51 -9.71 -3.48
C THR A 365 3.15 -10.66 -4.49
N ALA A 366 2.39 -11.58 -5.01
CA ALA A 366 2.77 -12.43 -6.14
C ALA A 366 1.55 -12.80 -6.99
N GLY A 367 1.78 -13.36 -8.15
CA GLY A 367 0.69 -13.83 -8.99
C GLY A 367 1.12 -14.87 -10.01
N ILE A 368 0.10 -15.40 -10.70
CA ILE A 368 0.28 -16.40 -11.75
C ILE A 368 -0.79 -16.26 -12.83
N HIS A 369 -0.38 -16.39 -14.08
CA HIS A 369 -1.24 -16.60 -15.23
C HIS A 369 -1.10 -18.05 -15.71
N SER A 370 -2.18 -18.82 -15.61
CA SER A 370 -2.26 -20.24 -15.98
C SER A 370 -3.69 -20.67 -16.17
N ARG A 371 -3.95 -21.60 -17.07
CA ARG A 371 -5.24 -22.30 -17.16
C ARG A 371 -5.25 -23.64 -16.41
N ASP A 372 -4.10 -24.09 -15.93
CA ASP A 372 -3.98 -25.30 -15.11
C ASP A 372 -4.30 -24.98 -13.63
N THR A 373 -5.41 -25.53 -13.14
CA THR A 373 -5.89 -25.29 -11.77
C THR A 373 -4.95 -25.84 -10.71
N GLU A 374 -4.22 -26.92 -10.99
CA GLU A 374 -3.25 -27.50 -10.06
C GLU A 374 -2.03 -26.58 -9.93
N ARG A 375 -1.52 -26.01 -11.03
CA ARG A 375 -0.45 -25.02 -11.00
C ARG A 375 -0.86 -23.73 -10.27
N LEU A 376 -2.10 -23.27 -10.45
CA LEU A 376 -2.65 -22.15 -9.66
C LEU A 376 -2.62 -22.43 -8.16
N ARG A 377 -2.92 -23.68 -7.75
CA ARG A 377 -2.92 -24.12 -6.36
C ARG A 377 -1.49 -24.24 -5.82
N GLN A 378 -0.58 -24.84 -6.60
CA GLN A 378 0.83 -24.99 -6.23
C GLN A 378 1.51 -23.64 -6.04
N ALA A 379 1.32 -22.70 -6.96
CA ALA A 379 1.87 -21.36 -6.86
C ALA A 379 1.35 -20.64 -5.59
N ALA A 380 0.04 -20.64 -5.35
CA ALA A 380 -0.53 -20.03 -4.15
C ALA A 380 0.06 -20.60 -2.83
N LYS A 381 0.35 -21.91 -2.81
CA LYS A 381 0.98 -22.58 -1.65
C LYS A 381 2.46 -22.19 -1.50
N ALA A 382 3.17 -22.04 -2.62
CA ALA A 382 4.62 -21.78 -2.61
C ALA A 382 4.95 -20.33 -2.18
N PHE A 383 4.23 -19.34 -2.71
CA PHE A 383 4.53 -17.93 -2.47
C PHE A 383 4.23 -17.44 -1.04
N ARG A 384 3.16 -17.92 -0.41
CA ARG A 384 2.74 -17.48 0.94
C ARG A 384 2.61 -15.96 1.10
N THR A 385 2.30 -15.24 0.02
CA THR A 385 2.19 -13.78 0.04
C THR A 385 0.86 -13.31 0.62
N THR A 386 0.83 -12.09 1.11
CA THR A 386 -0.37 -11.40 1.60
C THR A 386 -1.39 -11.23 0.48
N ILE A 387 -0.93 -10.80 -0.70
CA ILE A 387 -1.74 -10.69 -1.92
C ILE A 387 -1.24 -11.76 -2.90
N PHE A 388 -2.16 -12.57 -3.40
CA PHE A 388 -1.88 -13.56 -4.44
C PHE A 388 -2.92 -13.49 -5.55
N VAL A 389 -2.50 -13.07 -6.74
CA VAL A 389 -3.38 -12.84 -7.88
C VAL A 389 -3.33 -14.01 -8.87
N LYS A 390 -4.48 -14.50 -9.30
CA LYS A 390 -4.63 -15.56 -10.30
C LYS A 390 -5.31 -15.00 -11.54
N ASN A 391 -4.63 -15.02 -12.68
CA ASN A 391 -5.16 -14.59 -13.98
C ASN A 391 -5.72 -13.16 -14.00
N GLY A 392 -5.15 -12.28 -13.19
CA GLY A 392 -5.55 -10.89 -13.03
C GLY A 392 -4.36 -9.93 -12.97
N CYS A 393 -4.66 -8.65 -12.85
CA CYS A 393 -3.69 -7.58 -12.67
C CYS A 393 -3.33 -7.45 -11.17
N SER A 394 -2.11 -7.07 -10.84
CA SER A 394 -1.72 -6.79 -9.45
C SER A 394 -2.62 -5.75 -8.77
N LEU A 395 -3.14 -4.79 -9.53
CA LEU A 395 -4.06 -3.76 -9.05
C LEU A 395 -5.41 -4.33 -8.54
N ASP A 396 -5.80 -5.53 -8.99
CA ASP A 396 -6.98 -6.23 -8.47
C ASP A 396 -6.80 -6.57 -6.99
N GLY A 397 -5.54 -6.80 -6.56
CA GLY A 397 -5.19 -7.09 -5.17
C GLY A 397 -5.38 -5.93 -4.19
N ILE A 398 -5.50 -4.70 -4.69
CA ILE A 398 -5.82 -3.50 -3.88
C ILE A 398 -7.22 -2.95 -4.18
N GLY A 399 -8.04 -3.69 -4.93
CA GLY A 399 -9.44 -3.35 -5.17
C GLY A 399 -9.73 -2.43 -6.36
N ILE A 400 -8.76 -2.06 -7.20
CA ILE A 400 -8.97 -1.11 -8.33
C ILE A 400 -10.03 -1.60 -9.31
N CYS A 401 -10.16 -2.91 -9.50
CA CYS A 401 -11.18 -3.48 -10.39
C CYS A 401 -12.48 -3.88 -9.65
N GLY A 402 -12.71 -3.38 -8.44
CA GLY A 402 -13.92 -3.67 -7.67
C GLY A 402 -13.92 -5.06 -7.00
N VAL A 403 -12.75 -5.68 -6.85
CA VAL A 403 -12.61 -6.99 -6.21
C VAL A 403 -12.16 -6.80 -4.75
N GLY A 404 -13.11 -6.85 -3.83
CA GLY A 404 -12.84 -6.76 -2.40
C GLY A 404 -12.62 -5.33 -1.89
N ALA A 405 -12.26 -5.24 -0.62
CA ALA A 405 -12.00 -3.98 0.08
C ALA A 405 -10.63 -3.39 -0.30
N THR A 406 -10.56 -2.06 -0.32
CA THR A 406 -9.30 -1.35 -0.58
C THR A 406 -8.48 -1.18 0.68
N SER A 407 -7.18 -1.45 0.55
CA SER A 407 -6.17 -1.10 1.54
C SER A 407 -4.90 -0.60 0.86
N PHE A 408 -4.30 0.46 1.43
CA PHE A 408 -2.98 0.96 1.04
C PHE A 408 -1.90 0.66 2.08
N THR A 409 -2.22 -0.14 3.09
CA THR A 409 -1.26 -0.71 4.04
C THR A 409 -1.33 -2.23 3.99
N ILE A 410 -0.32 -2.84 3.37
CA ILE A 410 -0.20 -4.29 3.26
C ILE A 410 0.79 -4.76 4.31
N ALA A 411 0.27 -5.19 5.46
CA ALA A 411 1.08 -5.55 6.63
C ALA A 411 1.69 -6.96 6.49
N ASN A 412 2.62 -7.10 5.55
CA ASN A 412 3.31 -8.36 5.25
C ASN A 412 4.32 -8.75 6.35
N ILE A 413 4.98 -7.78 7.00
CA ILE A 413 5.95 -8.07 8.07
C ILE A 413 5.28 -8.62 9.32
N THR A 414 4.20 -7.97 9.77
CA THR A 414 3.50 -8.34 11.00
C THR A 414 2.37 -9.35 10.78
N GLY A 415 1.99 -9.58 9.51
CA GLY A 415 1.14 -10.69 9.09
C GLY A 415 -0.36 -10.43 9.16
N GLU A 416 -0.81 -9.22 9.48
CA GLU A 416 -2.24 -8.87 9.49
C GLU A 416 -2.85 -8.80 8.07
N GLY A 417 -2.01 -8.59 7.05
CA GLY A 417 -2.47 -8.56 5.66
C GLY A 417 -2.87 -7.17 5.16
N ALA A 418 -3.88 -7.10 4.29
CA ALA A 418 -4.45 -5.85 3.80
C ALA A 418 -5.30 -5.20 4.91
N ILE A 419 -4.80 -4.13 5.50
CA ILE A 419 -5.35 -3.53 6.72
C ILE A 419 -6.64 -2.78 6.46
N THR A 420 -7.66 -3.07 7.28
CA THR A 420 -8.91 -2.33 7.34
C THR A 420 -9.28 -2.01 8.80
N ALA A 421 -10.45 -1.41 9.06
CA ALA A 421 -10.84 -1.00 10.40
C ALA A 421 -10.86 -2.14 11.43
N LYS A 422 -11.22 -3.37 11.04
CA LYS A 422 -11.26 -4.55 11.92
C LYS A 422 -9.91 -4.97 12.47
N ASP A 423 -8.81 -4.59 11.81
CA ASP A 423 -7.43 -4.93 12.20
C ASP A 423 -6.84 -3.86 13.15
N LEU A 424 -7.48 -2.69 13.23
CA LEU A 424 -7.05 -1.52 13.99
C LEU A 424 -7.78 -1.38 15.33
N VAL A 425 -8.21 -2.51 15.91
CA VAL A 425 -8.90 -2.58 17.19
C VAL A 425 -8.28 -3.60 18.13
N ARG A 426 -8.43 -3.37 19.43
CA ARG A 426 -8.27 -4.41 20.44
C ARG A 426 -9.53 -5.27 20.47
N ARG A 427 -9.40 -6.56 20.72
CA ARG A 427 -10.54 -7.46 20.93
C ARG A 427 -10.78 -7.61 22.44
N ARG A 428 -11.88 -7.03 22.95
CA ARG A 428 -12.29 -7.15 24.35
C ARG A 428 -13.28 -8.29 24.50
N ARG A 429 -13.03 -9.17 25.48
CA ARG A 429 -14.04 -10.16 25.91
C ARG A 429 -14.90 -9.53 26.99
N CYS A 430 -16.19 -9.38 26.70
CA CYS A 430 -17.20 -8.98 27.66
C CYS A 430 -17.99 -10.24 28.05
N VAL A 431 -17.95 -10.62 29.33
CA VAL A 431 -18.51 -11.90 29.81
C VAL A 431 -19.75 -11.61 30.64
N TYR A 432 -20.84 -12.26 30.26
CA TYR A 432 -22.11 -12.25 31.01
C TYR A 432 -22.30 -13.65 31.58
N VAL A 433 -22.29 -13.76 32.91
CA VAL A 433 -22.45 -15.02 33.64
C VAL A 433 -23.88 -15.10 34.19
N GLU A 434 -24.57 -16.20 33.98
CA GLU A 434 -25.90 -16.56 34.53
C GLU A 434 -27.06 -15.66 34.16
N THR A 435 -26.86 -14.37 33.91
CA THR A 435 -27.92 -13.35 33.83
C THR A 435 -28.77 -13.37 32.54
N LEU A 436 -28.35 -14.12 31.52
CA LEU A 436 -29.01 -14.12 30.20
C LEU A 436 -29.39 -15.53 29.69
N CYS A 437 -29.13 -16.57 30.48
CA CYS A 437 -29.54 -17.92 30.11
C CYS A 437 -30.98 -18.18 30.60
N SER A 438 -31.95 -18.02 29.70
CA SER A 438 -33.35 -18.32 29.95
C SER A 438 -33.68 -19.81 29.81
N TYR A 439 -32.70 -20.68 29.71
CA TYR A 439 -32.82 -22.14 29.57
C TYR A 439 -31.98 -22.84 30.62
N THR A 440 -32.46 -22.80 31.84
CA THR A 440 -32.08 -23.78 32.89
C THR A 440 -33.35 -24.43 33.39
#